data_eb9f91b235b4d20a80bcb13bfdd9dac1
#
_entry.id   eb9f91b235b4d20a80bcb13bfdd9dac1
#
_cell.length_a   1.000
_cell.length_b   1.000
_cell.length_c   1.000
_cell.angle_alpha   90.00
_cell.angle_beta   90.00
_cell.angle_gamma   90.00
#
_symmetry.space_group_name_H-M   'P 1'
#
loop_
_entity.id
_entity.type
_entity.pdbx_description
1 polymer ?
#
loop_
_entity_poly.entity_id
_entity_poly.type
_entity_poly.pdbx_seq_one_letter_code
_entity_poly.pdbx_strand_id
1 'polypeptide(L)' 'METPDGWANEDGKLRRSFTFKDFSQAWAFMNRVALAAEKADHHPEWFNVYNKVDITLSTHDAGGLSDKDVALAKFIDQAA' A
#
# COMPACT_ATOMS: atom_id res chain seq x y z
N MET A 1 -15.71 3.38 -7.98
CA MET A 1 -14.93 2.47 -7.14
C MET A 1 -14.84 3.05 -5.73
N GLU A 2 -15.18 2.24 -4.75
CA GLU A 2 -15.24 2.71 -3.37
C GLU A 2 -13.86 2.71 -2.73
N THR A 3 -13.55 3.79 -2.00
CA THR A 3 -12.27 3.91 -1.30
C THR A 3 -12.27 3.01 -0.07
N PRO A 4 -11.28 2.11 0.08
CA PRO A 4 -11.20 1.27 1.29
C PRO A 4 -11.05 2.12 2.54
N ASP A 5 -11.62 1.65 3.67
CA ASP A 5 -11.52 2.33 4.94
C ASP A 5 -10.06 2.53 5.35
N GLY A 6 -9.77 3.71 5.86
CA GLY A 6 -8.42 4.04 6.30
C GLY A 6 -7.51 4.57 5.21
N TRP A 7 -7.94 4.52 3.97
CA TRP A 7 -7.18 5.05 2.83
C TRP A 7 -7.78 6.35 2.35
N ALA A 8 -6.94 7.28 1.95
CA ALA A 8 -7.36 8.52 1.31
C ALA A 8 -7.28 8.35 -0.21
N ASN A 9 -8.28 8.88 -0.92
CA ASN A 9 -8.24 8.96 -2.38
C ASN A 9 -7.84 10.37 -2.75
N GLU A 10 -6.61 10.53 -3.21
CA GLU A 10 -6.04 11.82 -3.57
C GLU A 10 -5.54 11.78 -5.00
N ASP A 11 -6.15 12.58 -5.87
CA ASP A 11 -5.73 12.70 -7.27
C ASP A 11 -5.66 11.35 -7.99
N GLY A 12 -6.62 10.47 -7.73
CA GLY A 12 -6.67 9.16 -8.37
C GLY A 12 -5.65 8.17 -7.80
N LYS A 13 -5.19 8.40 -6.58
CA LYS A 13 -4.26 7.50 -5.89
C LYS A 13 -4.78 7.20 -4.50
N LEU A 14 -4.55 5.97 -4.03
CA LEU A 14 -4.85 5.61 -2.65
C LEU A 14 -3.60 5.84 -1.81
N ARG A 15 -3.76 6.50 -0.67
CA ARG A 15 -2.66 6.78 0.24
C ARG A 15 -3.00 6.36 1.66
N ARG A 16 -2.03 5.75 2.33
CA ARG A 16 -2.15 5.43 3.75
C ARG A 16 -0.77 5.34 4.38
N SER A 17 -0.67 5.86 5.62
CA SER A 17 0.56 5.79 6.41
C SER A 17 0.37 4.80 7.55
N PHE A 18 1.41 4.01 7.84
CA PHE A 18 1.41 3.03 8.92
C PHE A 18 2.55 3.35 9.87
N THR A 19 2.30 3.17 11.17
CA THR A 19 3.33 3.35 12.20
C THR A 19 3.41 2.06 13.00
N PHE A 20 4.62 1.56 13.16
CA PHE A 20 4.89 0.31 13.87
C PHE A 20 5.67 0.58 15.14
N LYS A 21 5.95 -0.48 15.90
CA LYS A 21 6.70 -0.37 17.14
C LYS A 21 8.15 0.06 16.87
N ASP A 22 8.76 -0.50 15.84
CA ASP A 22 10.17 -0.28 15.53
C ASP A 22 10.44 -0.57 14.05
N PHE A 23 11.67 -0.41 13.63
CA PHE A 23 12.06 -0.66 12.25
C PHE A 23 11.89 -2.14 11.87
N SER A 24 12.19 -3.05 12.78
CA SER A 24 12.06 -4.49 12.50
C SER A 24 10.63 -4.85 12.12
N GLN A 25 9.64 -4.31 12.84
CA GLN A 25 8.23 -4.55 12.51
C GLN A 25 7.85 -3.89 11.19
N ALA A 26 8.32 -2.66 10.96
CA ALA A 26 8.05 -1.98 9.69
C ALA A 26 8.65 -2.76 8.52
N TRP A 27 9.87 -3.25 8.67
CA TRP A 27 10.55 -4.02 7.63
C TRP A 27 9.85 -5.34 7.35
N ALA A 28 9.41 -6.05 8.41
CA ALA A 28 8.66 -7.30 8.25
C ALA A 28 7.36 -7.07 7.48
N PHE A 29 6.66 -5.98 7.80
CA PHE A 29 5.46 -5.58 7.08
C PHE A 29 5.77 -5.31 5.61
N MET A 30 6.82 -4.53 5.33
CA MET A 30 7.21 -4.22 3.96
C MET A 30 7.58 -5.47 3.18
N ASN A 31 8.23 -6.45 3.80
CA ASN A 31 8.54 -7.71 3.14
C ASN A 31 7.28 -8.46 2.72
N ARG A 32 6.29 -8.52 3.62
CA ARG A 32 5.02 -9.19 3.28
C ARG A 32 4.31 -8.50 2.12
N VAL A 33 4.30 -7.17 2.14
CA VAL A 33 3.68 -6.39 1.08
C VAL A 33 4.45 -6.56 -0.24
N ALA A 34 5.78 -6.55 -0.16
CA ALA A 34 6.61 -6.71 -1.34
C ALA A 34 6.35 -8.04 -2.05
N LEU A 35 6.24 -9.12 -1.30
CA LEU A 35 5.96 -10.43 -1.88
C LEU A 35 4.59 -10.49 -2.53
N ALA A 36 3.58 -9.90 -1.90
CA ALA A 36 2.24 -9.85 -2.47
C ALA A 36 2.20 -8.98 -3.72
N ALA A 37 2.89 -7.85 -3.70
CA ALA A 37 2.95 -6.94 -4.84
C ALA A 37 3.62 -7.61 -6.04
N GLU A 38 4.68 -8.36 -5.79
CA GLU A 38 5.38 -9.08 -6.86
C GLU A 38 4.50 -10.17 -7.45
N LYS A 39 3.79 -10.91 -6.60
CA LYS A 39 2.89 -11.96 -7.06
C LYS A 39 1.74 -11.39 -7.90
N ALA A 40 1.24 -10.23 -7.53
CA ALA A 40 0.14 -9.56 -8.24
C ALA A 40 0.63 -8.76 -9.45
N ASP A 41 1.93 -8.62 -9.62
CA ASP A 41 2.54 -7.77 -10.64
C ASP A 41 1.97 -6.35 -10.55
N HIS A 42 1.84 -5.84 -9.32
CA HIS A 42 1.30 -4.51 -9.05
C HIS A 42 2.03 -3.92 -7.86
N HIS A 43 2.89 -2.95 -8.11
CA HIS A 43 3.88 -2.51 -7.12
C HIS A 43 3.49 -1.16 -6.50
N PRO A 44 3.61 -1.01 -5.18
CA PRO A 44 3.31 0.26 -4.53
C PRO A 44 4.44 1.27 -4.70
N GLU A 45 4.10 2.55 -4.61
CA GLU A 45 5.07 3.58 -4.30
C GLU A 45 5.11 3.69 -2.79
N TRP A 46 6.27 3.66 -2.18
CA TRP A 46 6.33 3.77 -0.73
C TRP A 46 7.58 4.47 -0.23
N PHE A 47 7.46 5.00 0.96
CA PHE A 47 8.54 5.69 1.64
C PHE A 47 8.60 5.16 3.07
N ASN A 48 9.78 4.77 3.50
CA ASN A 48 9.99 4.25 4.85
C ASN A 48 11.04 5.07 5.56
N VAL A 49 10.73 5.46 6.79
CA VAL A 49 11.71 6.01 7.71
C VAL A 49 11.46 5.38 9.08
N TYR A 50 12.43 4.65 9.57
CA TYR A 50 12.37 3.95 10.86
C TYR A 50 11.10 3.10 10.99
N ASN A 51 10.15 3.50 11.84
CA ASN A 51 8.93 2.72 12.10
C ASN A 51 7.72 3.16 11.27
N LYS A 52 7.91 4.08 10.32
CA LYS A 52 6.82 4.63 9.50
C LYS A 52 6.93 4.16 8.07
N VAL A 53 5.79 3.79 7.49
CA VAL A 53 5.72 3.39 6.08
C VAL A 53 4.57 4.14 5.44
N ASP A 54 4.86 4.97 4.45
CA ASP A 54 3.85 5.70 3.68
C ASP A 54 3.67 4.98 2.36
N ILE A 55 2.43 4.61 2.03
CA ILE A 55 2.13 3.83 0.83
C ILE A 55 1.20 4.60 -0.08
N THR A 56 1.52 4.59 -1.37
CA THR A 56 0.70 5.18 -2.41
C THR A 56 0.45 4.11 -3.48
N LEU A 57 -0.81 3.91 -3.84
CA LEU A 57 -1.21 2.95 -4.85
C LEU A 57 -1.91 3.64 -6.01
N SER A 58 -1.56 3.25 -7.22
CA SER A 58 -2.23 3.71 -8.43
C SER A 58 -1.98 2.72 -9.55
N THR A 59 -2.83 2.75 -10.58
CA THR A 59 -2.65 1.91 -11.76
C THR A 59 -2.37 2.81 -12.93
N HIS A 60 -1.11 2.86 -13.32
CA HIS A 60 -0.65 3.78 -14.36
C HIS A 60 -1.41 3.58 -15.68
N ASP A 61 -1.56 2.33 -16.10
CA ASP A 61 -2.22 2.02 -17.37
C ASP A 61 -3.69 2.37 -17.37
N ALA A 62 -4.34 2.41 -16.20
CA ALA A 62 -5.74 2.77 -16.08
C ALA A 62 -5.94 4.28 -15.94
N GLY A 63 -4.86 5.06 -15.87
CA GLY A 63 -4.93 6.49 -15.66
C GLY A 63 -5.38 6.89 -14.27
N GLY A 64 -5.27 6.00 -13.30
CA GLY A 64 -5.70 6.26 -11.93
C GLY A 64 -5.93 4.95 -11.18
N LEU A 65 -7.05 4.86 -10.45
CA LEU A 65 -7.34 3.68 -9.66
C LEU A 65 -7.98 2.57 -10.46
N SER A 66 -7.69 1.34 -10.06
CA SER A 66 -8.32 0.13 -10.60
C SER A 66 -8.59 -0.85 -9.45
N ASP A 67 -9.24 -1.96 -9.77
CA ASP A 67 -9.48 -3.03 -8.78
C ASP A 67 -8.20 -3.59 -8.20
N LYS A 68 -7.08 -3.51 -8.93
CA LYS A 68 -5.78 -3.96 -8.44
C LYS A 68 -5.34 -3.16 -7.22
N ASP A 69 -5.60 -1.86 -7.21
CA ASP A 69 -5.24 -0.99 -6.09
C ASP A 69 -6.07 -1.32 -4.85
N VAL A 70 -7.37 -1.53 -5.05
CA VAL A 70 -8.26 -1.88 -3.94
C VAL A 70 -7.88 -3.24 -3.34
N ALA A 71 -7.60 -4.23 -4.20
CA ALA A 71 -7.20 -5.55 -3.73
C ALA A 71 -5.89 -5.50 -2.95
N LEU A 72 -4.91 -4.76 -3.44
CA LEU A 72 -3.62 -4.64 -2.76
C LEU A 72 -3.77 -3.87 -1.45
N ALA A 73 -4.58 -2.80 -1.43
CA ALA A 73 -4.85 -2.05 -0.20
C ALA A 73 -5.42 -2.95 0.89
N LYS A 74 -6.36 -3.82 0.54
CA LYS A 74 -6.95 -4.76 1.50
C LYS A 74 -5.93 -5.74 2.04
N PHE A 75 -5.06 -6.26 1.18
CA PHE A 75 -3.98 -7.14 1.62
C PHE A 75 -3.03 -6.41 2.57
N ILE A 76 -2.65 -5.18 2.22
CA ILE A 76 -1.76 -4.36 3.04
C ILE A 76 -2.33 -4.16 4.43
N ASP A 77 -3.63 -3.87 4.52
CA ASP A 77 -4.28 -3.68 5.81
C ASP A 77 -4.22 -4.92 6.69
N GLN A 78 -4.36 -6.10 6.08
CA GLN A 78 -4.27 -7.36 6.82
C GLN A 78 -2.84 -7.69 7.22
N ALA A 79 -1.86 -7.23 6.46
CA ALA A 79 -0.45 -7.48 6.74
C ALA A 79 0.11 -6.58 7.85
N ALA A 80 -0.57 -5.48 8.12
CA ALA A 80 -0.10 -4.49 9.11
C ALA A 80 -0.28 -4.97 10.56
#